data_32837f659b60a017c6682bea1988f391
#
_entry.id   32837f659b60a017c6682bea1988f391
#
_cell.length_a   1.000
_cell.length_b   1.000
_cell.length_c   1.000
_cell.angle_alpha   90.00
_cell.angle_beta   90.00
_cell.angle_gamma   90.00
#
_symmetry.space_group_name_H-M   'P 1'
#
loop_
_entity.id
_entity.type
_entity.pdbx_description
1 polymer ?
#
loop_
_entity_poly.entity_id
_entity_poly.type
_entity_poly.pdbx_seq_one_letter_code
_entity_poly.pdbx_strand_id
1 'polypeptide(L)'
;MDPKTRLLARLSELDTEDAAGQLAQQTVTLDQQAVGRLSRMDALQNQAMAQAQARMRAAERQRIKAALKRVDEGEYGFCTDCGDDIAPARLETDPSIALCTACMRGG
;
A
#
# COMPACT_ATOMS: atom_id res chain seq x y z
N MET A 1 4.11 12.13 -16.18
CA MET A 1 3.09 12.49 -15.17
C MET A 1 3.82 12.95 -13.90
N ASP A 2 3.39 14.03 -13.31
CA ASP A 2 4.10 14.54 -12.16
C ASP A 2 3.89 13.63 -10.93
N PRO A 3 4.81 13.70 -9.93
CA PRO A 3 4.72 12.82 -8.77
C PRO A 3 3.43 12.97 -7.96
N LYS A 4 2.95 14.19 -7.82
CA LYS A 4 1.73 14.46 -7.04
C LYS A 4 0.51 13.79 -7.69
N THR A 5 0.38 13.89 -9.00
CA THR A 5 -0.71 13.26 -9.75
C THR A 5 -0.67 11.74 -9.60
N ARG A 6 0.52 11.14 -9.71
CA ARG A 6 0.70 9.70 -9.56
C ARG A 6 0.35 9.23 -8.15
N LEU A 7 0.79 9.96 -7.14
CA LEU A 7 0.51 9.62 -5.74
C LEU A 7 -0.99 9.71 -5.44
N LEU A 8 -1.65 10.75 -5.92
CA LEU A 8 -3.09 10.90 -5.72
C LEU A 8 -3.88 9.82 -6.45
N ALA A 9 -3.45 9.45 -7.66
CA ALA A 9 -4.08 8.36 -8.42
C ALA A 9 -3.96 7.04 -7.66
N ARG A 10 -2.79 6.77 -7.07
CA ARG A 10 -2.59 5.53 -6.28
C ARG A 10 -3.45 5.51 -5.03
N LEU A 11 -3.62 6.65 -4.35
CA LEU A 11 -4.52 6.73 -3.19
C LEU A 11 -5.95 6.35 -3.59
N SER A 12 -6.42 6.84 -4.73
CA SER A 12 -7.75 6.51 -5.22
C SER A 12 -7.88 5.01 -5.50
N GLU A 13 -6.86 4.39 -6.09
CA GLU A 13 -6.83 2.95 -6.32
C GLU A 13 -6.90 2.17 -5.01
N LEU A 14 -6.16 2.61 -4.00
CA LEU A 14 -6.17 1.96 -2.68
C LEU A 14 -7.54 2.03 -2.03
N ASP A 15 -8.23 3.15 -2.16
CA ASP A 15 -9.59 3.28 -1.63
C ASP A 15 -10.55 2.30 -2.33
N THR A 16 -10.41 2.14 -3.63
CA THR A 16 -11.20 1.17 -4.41
C THR A 16 -10.91 -0.26 -3.98
N GLU A 17 -9.62 -0.58 -3.77
CA GLU A 17 -9.21 -1.91 -3.32
C GLU A 17 -9.73 -2.21 -1.91
N ASP A 18 -9.72 -1.23 -1.01
CA ASP A 18 -10.25 -1.39 0.34
C ASP A 18 -11.76 -1.68 0.31
N ALA A 19 -12.51 -0.96 -0.52
CA ALA A 19 -13.96 -1.17 -0.65
C ALA A 19 -14.25 -2.57 -1.19
N ALA A 20 -13.50 -3.01 -2.21
CA ALA A 20 -13.66 -4.35 -2.79
C ALA A 20 -13.30 -5.43 -1.76
N GLY A 21 -12.26 -5.22 -0.96
CA GLY A 21 -11.85 -6.15 0.08
C GLY A 21 -12.91 -6.31 1.16
N GLN A 22 -13.53 -5.22 1.57
CA GLN A 22 -14.61 -5.26 2.57
C GLN A 22 -15.82 -6.04 2.06
N LEU A 23 -16.22 -5.85 0.81
CA LEU A 23 -17.30 -6.59 0.21
C LEU A 23 -17.00 -8.09 0.16
N ALA A 24 -15.77 -8.45 -0.23
CA ALA A 24 -15.34 -9.84 -0.29
C ALA A 24 -15.38 -10.49 1.09
N GLN A 25 -14.96 -9.79 2.15
CA GLN A 25 -15.01 -10.29 3.52
C GLN A 25 -16.44 -10.52 3.98
N GLN A 26 -17.36 -9.63 3.65
CA GLN A 26 -18.77 -9.78 3.99
C GLN A 26 -19.37 -11.01 3.32
N THR A 27 -19.04 -11.24 2.04
CA THR A 27 -19.52 -12.39 1.29
C THR A 27 -19.04 -13.70 1.93
N VAL A 28 -17.76 -13.77 2.30
CA VAL A 28 -17.18 -14.94 2.95
C VAL A 28 -17.87 -15.23 4.28
N THR A 29 -18.17 -14.20 5.07
CA THR A 29 -18.87 -14.36 6.35
C THR A 29 -20.27 -14.99 6.16
N LEU A 30 -21.01 -14.58 5.14
CA LEU A 30 -22.32 -15.13 4.84
C LEU A 30 -22.22 -16.61 4.41
N ASP A 31 -21.21 -16.93 3.59
CA ASP A 31 -21.01 -18.29 3.08
C ASP A 31 -20.59 -19.25 4.19
N GLN A 32 -19.96 -18.80 5.25
CA GLN A 32 -19.53 -19.66 6.38
C GLN A 32 -20.69 -20.37 7.04
N GLN A 33 -21.88 -19.82 7.00
CA GLN A 33 -23.06 -20.44 7.61
C GLN A 33 -23.57 -21.63 6.81
N ALA A 34 -23.20 -21.74 5.53
CA ALA A 34 -23.77 -22.72 4.61
C ALA A 34 -22.83 -23.89 4.32
N VAL A 35 -21.58 -23.90 4.80
CA VAL A 35 -20.55 -24.86 4.39
C VAL A 35 -19.89 -25.59 5.55
N GLY A 36 -19.32 -26.78 5.29
CA GLY A 36 -18.73 -27.66 6.29
C GLY A 36 -17.35 -27.22 6.79
N ARG A 37 -16.76 -28.06 7.65
CA ARG A 37 -15.53 -27.77 8.40
C ARG A 37 -14.34 -27.33 7.54
N LEU A 38 -14.08 -28.01 6.42
CA LEU A 38 -12.96 -27.70 5.53
C LEU A 38 -13.11 -26.30 4.94
N SER A 39 -14.33 -25.95 4.57
CA SER A 39 -14.62 -24.64 4.01
C SER A 39 -14.50 -23.53 5.03
N ARG A 40 -14.73 -23.83 6.31
CA ARG A 40 -14.49 -22.86 7.38
C ARG A 40 -13.02 -22.52 7.51
N MET A 41 -12.14 -23.54 7.45
CA MET A 41 -10.69 -23.32 7.51
C MET A 41 -10.22 -22.47 6.34
N ASP A 42 -10.70 -22.80 5.13
CA ASP A 42 -10.37 -22.02 3.93
C ASP A 42 -10.87 -20.59 4.07
N ALA A 43 -12.07 -20.37 4.59
CA ALA A 43 -12.63 -19.06 4.82
C ALA A 43 -11.80 -18.26 5.82
N LEU A 44 -11.33 -18.90 6.90
CA LEU A 44 -10.48 -18.26 7.90
C LEU A 44 -9.13 -17.87 7.31
N GLN A 45 -8.53 -18.74 6.49
CA GLN A 45 -7.28 -18.42 5.80
C GLN A 45 -7.45 -17.26 4.83
N ASN A 46 -8.53 -17.27 4.05
CA ASN A 46 -8.84 -16.17 3.13
C ASN A 46 -9.05 -14.86 3.88
N GLN A 47 -9.70 -14.92 5.03
CA GLN A 47 -9.91 -13.74 5.88
C GLN A 47 -8.59 -13.20 6.42
N ALA A 48 -7.70 -14.10 6.88
CA ALA A 48 -6.39 -13.69 7.36
C ALA A 48 -5.56 -13.03 6.25
N MET A 49 -5.59 -13.60 5.04
CA MET A 49 -4.91 -13.00 3.89
C MET A 49 -5.49 -11.64 3.53
N ALA A 50 -6.81 -11.52 3.54
CA ALA A 50 -7.47 -10.24 3.25
C ALA A 50 -7.10 -9.18 4.27
N GLN A 51 -7.02 -9.56 5.56
CA GLN A 51 -6.58 -8.65 6.61
C GLN A 51 -5.13 -8.22 6.43
N ALA A 52 -4.25 -9.15 6.05
CA ALA A 52 -2.85 -8.84 5.77
C ALA A 52 -2.72 -7.87 4.60
N GLN A 53 -3.48 -8.09 3.53
CA GLN A 53 -3.51 -7.18 2.38
C GLN A 53 -4.02 -5.80 2.77
N ALA A 54 -5.04 -5.73 3.63
CA ALA A 54 -5.57 -4.46 4.12
C ALA A 54 -4.52 -3.70 4.92
N ARG A 55 -3.72 -4.39 5.73
CA ARG A 55 -2.62 -3.76 6.48
C ARG A 55 -1.54 -3.24 5.54
N MET A 56 -1.22 -3.98 4.49
CA MET A 56 -0.24 -3.54 3.48
C MET A 56 -0.73 -2.28 2.75
N ARG A 57 -2.02 -2.24 2.40
CA ARG A 57 -2.60 -1.05 1.77
C ARG A 57 -2.57 0.16 2.72
N ALA A 58 -2.85 -0.06 4.00
CA ALA A 58 -2.80 1.01 5.00
C ALA A 58 -1.37 1.57 5.14
N ALA A 59 -0.36 0.70 5.14
CA ALA A 59 1.03 1.11 5.19
C ALA A 59 1.42 1.90 3.94
N GLU A 60 1.01 1.44 2.77
CA GLU A 60 1.27 2.17 1.52
C GLU A 60 0.61 3.53 1.54
N ARG A 61 -0.64 3.61 2.03
CA ARG A 61 -1.35 4.89 2.15
C ARG A 61 -0.57 5.89 2.99
N GLN A 62 0.00 5.43 4.10
CA GLN A 62 0.82 6.30 4.96
C GLN A 62 2.08 6.78 4.24
N ARG A 63 2.75 5.90 3.49
CA ARG A 63 3.91 6.29 2.69
C ARG A 63 3.55 7.33 1.65
N ILE A 64 2.41 7.16 0.98
CA ILE A 64 1.94 8.10 -0.04
C ILE A 64 1.64 9.47 0.58
N LYS A 65 0.98 9.50 1.73
CA LYS A 65 0.69 10.76 2.43
C LYS A 65 1.97 11.48 2.81
N ALA A 66 2.97 10.74 3.30
CA ALA A 66 4.27 11.31 3.62
C ALA A 66 4.98 11.85 2.37
N ALA A 67 4.88 11.12 1.26
CA ALA A 67 5.46 11.56 -0.01
C ALA A 67 4.78 12.84 -0.54
N LEU A 68 3.46 12.93 -0.43
CA LEU A 68 2.72 14.13 -0.82
C LEU A 68 3.17 15.35 0.01
N LYS A 69 3.41 15.15 1.29
CA LYS A 69 3.93 16.21 2.15
C LYS A 69 5.29 16.69 1.66
N ARG A 70 6.17 15.75 1.29
CA ARG A 70 7.50 16.11 0.75
C ARG A 70 7.39 16.86 -0.58
N VAL A 71 6.44 16.49 -1.43
CA VAL A 71 6.17 17.23 -2.67
C VAL A 71 5.83 18.68 -2.35
N ASP A 72 4.92 18.89 -1.41
CA ASP A 72 4.49 20.24 -1.01
C ASP A 72 5.63 21.05 -0.38
N GLU A 73 6.56 20.38 0.31
CA GLU A 73 7.71 21.03 0.96
C GLU A 73 8.91 21.21 0.02
N GLY A 74 8.84 20.70 -1.21
CA GLY A 74 9.94 20.76 -2.16
C GLY A 74 11.06 19.77 -1.86
N GLU A 75 10.80 18.75 -1.08
CA GLU A 75 11.80 17.75 -0.64
C GLU A 75 11.61 16.38 -1.28
N TYR A 76 10.69 16.27 -2.23
CA TYR A 76 10.43 14.99 -2.90
C TYR A 76 11.60 14.59 -3.78
N GLY A 77 11.91 13.29 -3.79
CA GLY A 77 12.99 12.74 -4.61
C GLY A 77 14.33 12.60 -3.90
N PHE A 78 14.38 13.03 -2.65
CA PHE A 78 15.59 12.94 -1.82
C PHE A 78 15.38 11.92 -0.71
N CYS A 79 16.43 11.15 -0.40
CA CYS A 79 16.41 10.20 0.71
C CYS A 79 16.17 10.92 2.04
N THR A 80 15.22 10.43 2.83
CA THR A 80 14.91 11.05 4.12
C THR A 80 15.98 10.81 5.17
N ASP A 81 16.84 9.80 4.97
CA ASP A 81 17.91 9.49 5.93
C ASP A 81 19.22 10.20 5.61
N CYS A 82 19.67 10.16 4.36
CA CYS A 82 21.00 10.70 4.00
C CYS A 82 20.93 11.95 3.13
N GLY A 83 19.76 12.29 2.59
CA GLY A 83 19.61 13.46 1.75
C GLY A 83 20.05 13.32 0.31
N ASP A 84 20.57 12.16 -0.07
CA ASP A 84 21.00 11.91 -1.46
C ASP A 84 19.78 11.76 -2.38
N ASP A 85 20.01 11.97 -3.67
CA ASP A 85 18.99 11.78 -4.67
C ASP A 85 18.55 10.31 -4.74
N ILE A 86 17.25 10.08 -4.83
CA ILE A 86 16.71 8.75 -5.13
C ILE A 86 16.71 8.60 -6.66
N ALA A 87 17.16 7.43 -7.14
CA ALA A 87 17.21 7.18 -8.58
C ALA A 87 15.84 7.36 -9.22
N PRO A 88 15.73 8.13 -10.33
CA PRO A 88 14.43 8.37 -10.98
C PRO A 88 13.69 7.09 -11.36
N ALA A 89 14.40 6.04 -11.77
CA ALA A 89 13.79 4.76 -12.13
C ALA A 89 13.06 4.13 -10.94
N ARG A 90 13.58 4.29 -9.73
CA ARG A 90 12.94 3.78 -8.52
C ARG A 90 11.67 4.58 -8.20
N LEU A 91 11.70 5.88 -8.40
CA LEU A 91 10.53 6.74 -8.19
C LEU A 91 9.43 6.44 -9.21
N GLU A 92 9.78 6.03 -10.42
CA GLU A 92 8.80 5.61 -11.41
C GLU A 92 8.12 4.31 -11.02
N THR A 93 8.88 3.37 -10.45
CA THR A 93 8.35 2.08 -9.99
C THR A 93 7.47 2.26 -8.75
N ASP A 94 7.92 3.08 -7.79
CA ASP A 94 7.19 3.35 -6.56
C ASP A 94 7.36 4.81 -6.18
N PRO A 95 6.38 5.66 -6.50
CA PRO A 95 6.51 7.10 -6.22
C PRO A 95 6.49 7.45 -4.72
N SER A 96 6.13 6.50 -3.85
CA SER A 96 6.11 6.74 -2.40
C SER A 96 7.42 6.41 -1.72
N ILE A 97 8.43 5.96 -2.45
CA ILE A 97 9.74 5.58 -1.89
C ILE A 97 10.39 6.79 -1.20
N ALA A 98 10.94 6.56 -0.02
CA ALA A 98 11.53 7.62 0.81
C ALA A 98 13.02 7.44 1.03
N LEU A 99 13.59 6.27 0.70
CA LEU A 99 14.98 5.93 0.97
C LEU A 99 15.72 5.60 -0.31
N CYS A 100 16.99 5.99 -0.38
CA CYS A 100 17.86 5.56 -1.45
C CYS A 100 18.22 4.07 -1.26
N THR A 101 18.82 3.46 -2.29
CA THR A 101 19.16 2.04 -2.26
C THR A 101 20.06 1.68 -1.08
N ALA A 102 21.05 2.52 -0.79
CA ALA A 102 22.00 2.26 0.30
C ALA A 102 21.30 2.27 1.66
N CYS A 103 20.43 3.27 1.93
CA CYS A 103 19.71 3.36 3.19
C CYS A 103 18.67 2.24 3.34
N MET A 104 18.05 1.84 2.24
CA MET A 104 17.07 0.76 2.24
C MET A 104 17.69 -0.58 2.59
N ARG A 105 18.97 -0.77 2.27
CA ARG A 105 19.71 -1.99 2.61
C ARG A 105 20.20 -2.01 4.05
N GLY A 106 19.90 -0.98 4.83
CA GLY A 106 20.30 -0.91 6.23
C GLY A 106 21.74 -0.50 6.44
N GLY A 107 22.37 0.06 5.39
CA GLY A 107 23.78 0.41 5.46
C GLY A 107 24.02 1.86 5.37
#